data_b51cbb916cef15a7c097cadc34a82a32
#
_entry.id   b51cbb916cef15a7c097cadc34a82a32
#
_cell.length_a   1.000
_cell.length_b   1.000
_cell.length_c   1.000
_cell.angle_alpha   90.00
_cell.angle_beta   90.00
_cell.angle_gamma   90.00
#
_symmetry.space_group_name_H-M   'P 1'
#
loop_
_entity.id
_entity.type
_entity.pdbx_description
1 polymer ?
#
loop_
_entity_poly.entity_id
_entity_poly.type
_entity_poly.pdbx_seq_one_letter_code
_entity_poly.pdbx_strand_id
1 'polypeptide(L)'
;MKIIQVRYLEADNTRGRRFVASTGGAGPGKRVIIGTDYSLGYDDNVIKAARALVAKTWETNPPEVVPDVGMTRAGFEVVALKFPDD
;
A
#
# COMPACT_ATOMS: atom_id res chain seq x y z
N MET A 1 -3.71 -15.69 -3.25
CA MET A 1 -4.05 -14.35 -2.75
C MET A 1 -2.85 -13.44 -2.90
N LYS A 2 -3.05 -12.26 -3.44
CA LYS A 2 -1.98 -11.28 -3.55
C LYS A 2 -2.05 -10.27 -2.41
N ILE A 3 -0.89 -9.76 -2.04
CA ILE A 3 -0.79 -8.75 -1.01
C ILE A 3 -0.05 -7.53 -1.55
N ILE A 4 -0.31 -6.38 -0.93
CA ILE A 4 0.45 -5.16 -1.14
C ILE A 4 1.27 -4.92 0.11
N GLN A 5 2.56 -4.65 -0.05
CA GLN A 5 3.42 -4.22 1.05
C GLN A 5 3.40 -2.69 1.10
N VAL A 6 3.29 -2.16 2.31
CA VAL A 6 3.32 -0.72 2.52
C VAL A 6 4.42 -0.39 3.51
N ARG A 7 5.28 0.55 3.14
CA ARG A 7 6.37 1.01 4.00
C ARG A 7 6.14 2.47 4.37
N TYR A 8 6.39 2.77 5.64
CA TYR A 8 6.37 4.14 6.13
C TYR A 8 7.77 4.73 6.01
N LEU A 9 7.88 5.93 5.45
CA LEU A 9 9.13 6.66 5.36
C LEU A 9 9.06 7.92 6.21
N GLU A 10 10.05 8.06 7.10
CA GLU A 10 10.15 9.24 7.94
C GLU A 10 10.39 10.50 7.10
N ALA A 11 10.04 11.64 7.68
CA ALA A 11 10.34 12.93 7.07
C ALA A 11 11.86 13.15 7.04
N ASP A 12 12.33 13.75 5.95
CA ASP A 12 13.71 14.18 5.82
C ASP A 12 13.77 15.69 5.55
N ASN A 13 14.94 16.20 5.18
CA ASN A 13 15.12 17.65 4.97
C ASN A 13 14.37 18.19 3.76
N THR A 14 13.93 17.32 2.85
CA THR A 14 13.29 17.75 1.60
C THR A 14 11.88 17.23 1.42
N ARG A 15 11.50 16.18 2.18
CA ARG A 15 10.21 15.53 2.03
C ARG A 15 9.58 15.23 3.39
N GLY A 16 8.26 15.36 3.46
CA GLY A 16 7.50 14.98 4.65
C GLY A 16 7.36 13.47 4.77
N ARG A 17 6.62 13.05 5.78
CA ARG A 17 6.29 11.64 6.01
C ARG A 17 5.46 11.11 4.85
N ARG A 18 5.76 9.89 4.42
CA ARG A 18 5.08 9.31 3.27
C ARG A 18 4.97 7.80 3.41
N PHE A 19 4.09 7.22 2.61
CA PHE A 19 3.87 5.79 2.55
C PHE A 19 4.17 5.30 1.14
N VAL A 20 4.88 4.20 1.04
CA VAL A 20 5.20 3.56 -0.25
C VAL A 20 4.49 2.22 -0.30
N ALA A 21 3.54 2.09 -1.22
CA ALA A 21 2.86 0.84 -1.49
C ALA A 21 3.50 0.17 -2.69
N SER A 22 3.75 -1.14 -2.61
CA SER A 22 4.33 -1.90 -3.70
C SER A 22 3.69 -3.28 -3.78
N THR A 23 3.72 -3.86 -4.98
CA THR A 23 3.16 -5.20 -5.16
C THR A 23 4.03 -6.29 -4.55
N GLY A 24 5.23 -5.95 -4.11
CA GLY A 24 6.15 -6.91 -3.50
C GLY A 24 6.70 -7.90 -4.51
N GLY A 25 7.66 -8.68 -4.09
CA GLY A 25 8.26 -9.70 -4.92
C GLY A 25 9.53 -9.25 -5.62
N ALA A 26 10.21 -10.20 -6.27
CA ALA A 26 11.42 -9.92 -7.02
C ALA A 26 11.08 -9.31 -8.37
N GLY A 27 11.83 -8.31 -8.78
CA GLY A 27 11.69 -7.68 -10.08
C GLY A 27 11.04 -6.31 -10.01
N PRO A 28 10.83 -5.68 -11.18
CA PRO A 28 10.28 -4.32 -11.24
C PRO A 28 8.78 -4.32 -10.96
N GLY A 29 8.42 -4.40 -9.69
CA GLY A 29 7.03 -4.31 -9.27
C GLY A 29 6.48 -2.91 -9.43
N LYS A 30 5.17 -2.80 -9.40
CA LYS A 30 4.50 -1.51 -9.35
C LYS A 30 4.62 -0.92 -7.96
N ARG A 31 4.75 0.39 -7.89
CA ARG A 31 4.72 1.07 -6.60
C ARG A 31 4.16 2.48 -6.74
N VAL A 32 3.67 3.00 -5.62
CA VAL A 32 3.20 4.36 -5.53
C VAL A 32 3.67 4.95 -4.20
N ILE A 33 3.96 6.24 -4.21
CA ILE A 33 4.35 6.97 -3.01
C ILE A 33 3.29 8.02 -2.76
N ILE A 34 2.73 8.05 -1.55
CA ILE A 34 1.77 9.08 -1.16
C ILE A 34 2.22 9.77 0.11
N GLY A 35 1.91 11.06 0.21
CA GLY A 35 2.13 11.80 1.45
C GLY A 35 1.18 11.34 2.55
N THR A 36 1.59 11.53 3.80
CA THR A 36 0.74 11.20 4.94
C THR A 36 -0.45 12.14 5.01
N ASP A 37 -1.64 11.57 5.18
CA ASP A 37 -2.85 12.33 5.45
C ASP A 37 -3.03 12.40 6.96
N TYR A 38 -2.74 13.55 7.53
CA TYR A 38 -2.76 13.73 8.98
C TYR A 38 -4.18 13.74 9.57
N SER A 39 -5.21 13.76 8.72
CA SER A 39 -6.58 13.59 9.18
C SER A 39 -6.94 12.13 9.42
N LEU A 40 -6.09 11.20 8.98
CA LEU A 40 -6.30 9.76 9.11
C LEU A 40 -5.31 9.15 10.10
N GLY A 41 -5.68 8.04 10.70
CA GLY A 41 -4.76 7.25 11.50
C GLY A 41 -3.73 6.52 10.62
N TYR A 42 -2.79 5.82 11.28
CA TYR A 42 -1.72 5.11 10.59
C TYR A 42 -2.27 4.03 9.66
N ASP A 43 -3.15 3.16 10.16
CA ASP A 43 -3.69 2.06 9.35
C ASP A 43 -4.52 2.58 8.19
N ASP A 44 -5.25 3.67 8.37
CA ASP A 44 -6.03 4.28 7.29
C ASP A 44 -5.14 4.84 6.20
N ASN A 45 -3.96 5.38 6.56
CA ASN A 45 -2.97 5.81 5.58
C ASN A 45 -2.39 4.62 4.81
N VAL A 46 -2.14 3.50 5.49
CA VAL A 46 -1.67 2.27 4.84
C VAL A 46 -2.69 1.80 3.81
N ILE A 47 -3.96 1.77 4.19
CA ILE A 47 -5.05 1.37 3.28
C ILE A 47 -5.18 2.34 2.10
N LYS A 48 -5.05 3.63 2.37
CA LYS A 48 -5.09 4.65 1.31
C LYS A 48 -3.96 4.45 0.30
N ALA A 49 -2.75 4.16 0.77
CA ALA A 49 -1.62 3.87 -0.10
C ALA A 49 -1.88 2.63 -0.96
N ALA A 50 -2.43 1.57 -0.36
CA ALA A 50 -2.77 0.35 -1.08
C ALA A 50 -3.83 0.62 -2.16
N ARG A 51 -4.86 1.39 -1.84
CA ARG A 51 -5.89 1.76 -2.82
C ARG A 51 -5.33 2.59 -3.96
N ALA A 52 -4.40 3.50 -3.67
CA ALA A 52 -3.75 4.30 -4.71
C ALA A 52 -2.96 3.42 -5.67
N LEU A 53 -2.26 2.40 -5.15
CA LEU A 53 -1.52 1.46 -5.97
C LEU A 53 -2.46 0.62 -6.85
N VAL A 54 -3.58 0.17 -6.29
CA VAL A 54 -4.60 -0.57 -7.04
C VAL A 54 -5.12 0.27 -8.19
N ALA A 55 -5.48 1.52 -7.94
CA ALA A 55 -6.00 2.42 -8.96
C ALA A 55 -4.98 2.66 -10.08
N LYS A 56 -3.69 2.70 -9.74
CA LYS A 56 -2.62 2.89 -10.71
C LYS A 56 -2.35 1.63 -11.55
N THR A 57 -2.52 0.46 -10.96
CA THR A 57 -2.09 -0.81 -11.55
C THR A 57 -3.18 -1.50 -12.37
N TRP A 58 -4.41 -1.44 -11.92
CA TRP A 58 -5.54 -2.12 -12.58
C TRP A 58 -6.51 -1.12 -13.18
N GLU A 59 -6.63 -1.13 -14.50
CA GLU A 59 -7.57 -0.25 -15.21
C GLU A 59 -8.97 -0.86 -15.29
N THR A 60 -9.06 -2.19 -15.32
CA THR A 60 -10.33 -2.90 -15.36
C THR A 60 -10.36 -3.98 -14.30
N ASN A 61 -11.53 -4.21 -13.72
CA ASN A 61 -11.76 -5.21 -12.69
C ASN A 61 -10.72 -5.13 -11.56
N PRO A 62 -10.53 -3.95 -10.93
CA PRO A 62 -9.55 -3.84 -9.87
C PRO A 62 -9.92 -4.73 -8.68
N PRO A 63 -8.92 -5.33 -8.01
CA PRO A 63 -9.19 -6.06 -6.79
C PRO A 63 -9.65 -5.13 -5.68
N GLU A 64 -10.36 -5.67 -4.73
CA GLU A 64 -10.77 -4.95 -3.54
C GLU A 64 -9.66 -5.02 -2.50
N VAL A 65 -9.35 -3.88 -1.89
CA VAL A 65 -8.41 -3.82 -0.77
C VAL A 65 -9.16 -4.25 0.48
N VAL A 66 -8.68 -5.31 1.12
CA VAL A 66 -9.24 -5.77 2.39
C VAL A 66 -8.77 -4.82 3.48
N PRO A 67 -9.66 -4.11 4.19
CA PRO A 67 -9.27 -3.09 5.15
C PRO A 67 -8.79 -3.68 6.48
N ASP A 68 -7.80 -4.56 6.40
CA ASP A 68 -7.24 -5.24 7.55
C ASP A 68 -5.72 -5.27 7.36
N VAL A 69 -5.01 -4.56 8.21
CA VAL A 69 -3.57 -4.38 8.08
C VAL A 69 -2.85 -5.42 8.91
N GLY A 70 -2.04 -6.23 8.24
CA GLY A 70 -1.16 -7.19 8.91
C GLY A 70 0.29 -6.71 8.87
N MET A 71 1.18 -7.54 9.36
CA MET A 71 2.61 -7.22 9.37
C MET A 71 3.42 -8.47 9.03
N THR A 72 4.45 -8.30 8.20
CA THR A 72 5.38 -9.39 7.90
C THR A 72 6.42 -9.52 8.99
N ARG A 73 7.16 -10.64 8.98
CA ARG A 73 8.28 -10.83 9.90
C ARG A 73 9.39 -9.80 9.70
N ALA A 74 9.49 -9.24 8.51
CA ALA A 74 10.46 -8.18 8.20
C ALA A 74 10.02 -6.80 8.70
N GLY A 75 8.83 -6.69 9.28
CA GLY A 75 8.34 -5.43 9.83
C GLY A 75 7.62 -4.54 8.82
N PHE A 76 7.23 -5.09 7.67
CA PHE A 76 6.47 -4.34 6.68
C PHE A 76 4.98 -4.55 6.90
N GLU A 77 4.21 -3.49 6.78
CA GLU A 77 2.75 -3.59 6.76
C GLU A 77 2.31 -4.27 5.47
N VAL A 78 1.29 -5.12 5.56
CA VAL A 78 0.73 -5.80 4.39
C VAL A 78 -0.77 -5.64 4.37
N VAL A 79 -1.31 -5.52 3.16
CA VAL A 79 -2.75 -5.43 2.94
C VAL A 79 -3.11 -6.46 1.88
N ALA A 80 -4.11 -7.28 2.17
CA ALA A 80 -4.56 -8.32 1.25
C ALA A 80 -5.44 -7.74 0.15
N LEU A 81 -5.40 -8.38 -1.01
CA LEU A 81 -6.26 -8.05 -2.15
C LEU A 81 -7.22 -9.19 -2.40
N LYS A 82 -8.47 -8.85 -2.64
CA LYS A 82 -9.50 -9.80 -3.05
C LYS A 82 -9.85 -9.53 -4.50
N PHE A 83 -9.60 -10.50 -5.36
CA PHE A 83 -9.87 -10.38 -6.79
C PHE A 83 -11.31 -10.80 -7.10
N PRO A 84 -11.93 -10.18 -8.12
CA PRO A 84 -13.35 -10.49 -8.43
C PRO A 84 -13.61 -11.95 -8.79
N ASP A 85 -12.59 -12.64 -9.30
CA ASP A 85 -12.73 -14.04 -9.77
C ASP A 85 -12.38 -15.07 -8.68
N ASP A 86 -12.03 -14.63 -7.52
CA ASP A 86 -11.67 -15.52 -6.40
C ASP A 86 -12.89 -15.90 -5.56
#